data_0884df957d34deb4e1b508341123637f
#
_entry.id   0884df957d34deb4e1b508341123637f
#
_cell.length_a   1.000
_cell.length_b   1.000
_cell.length_c   1.000
_cell.angle_alpha   90.00
_cell.angle_beta   90.00
_cell.angle_gamma   90.00
#
_symmetry.space_group_name_H-M   'P 1'
#
loop_
_entity.id
_entity.type
_entity.pdbx_description
1 polymer ?
#
loop_
_entity_poly.entity_id
_entity_poly.type
_entity_poly.pdbx_seq_one_letter_code
_entity_poly.pdbx_strand_id
1 'polypeptide(L)'
;MSGVSTSTTTSFDHKQLAGRIAALAAGRAGLIMFAVALLTSASLLFSVQPLFAKMVLPHLGGSPSVWAVAMCFFQAALLAGYCYAHALNRFAPAWLAPIVHLVVCAAAALMLPFALPEWASEPSSGNTYLWLVSVLAVGVGLPFFATSANAPLLQAWFSRSGHPHASDPYFLYGASNLGSLVSLLSYPFLIEPMFGLDTQRAIWAIGFGMLMLMLGGCAVLMLSSQKSFAARGAATVADTAAKAITLRDRLVWIGLAFIPSALLVAFTTHITTDIASAPFLWVIPLATFLGTF
;
A
#
# COMPACT_ATOMS: atom_id res chain seq x y z
N MET A 1 36.68 49.54 29.20
CA MET A 1 36.74 48.83 27.91
C MET A 1 35.86 47.58 28.01
N SER A 2 34.62 47.70 27.56
CA SER A 2 33.60 46.68 27.67
C SER A 2 33.46 46.00 26.32
N GLY A 3 33.89 44.77 26.23
CA GLY A 3 33.68 43.93 25.06
C GLY A 3 32.26 43.34 25.09
N VAL A 4 31.41 43.82 24.15
CA VAL A 4 30.10 43.20 23.90
C VAL A 4 30.30 41.97 23.05
N SER A 5 30.13 40.82 23.69
CA SER A 5 29.99 39.55 22.97
C SER A 5 28.62 39.44 22.31
N THR A 6 28.55 39.65 21.02
CA THR A 6 27.35 39.36 20.22
C THR A 6 27.23 37.87 20.03
N SER A 7 26.35 37.25 20.80
CA SER A 7 25.86 35.88 20.54
C SER A 7 25.03 35.89 19.29
N THR A 8 25.56 35.45 18.15
CA THR A 8 24.83 35.08 16.96
C THR A 8 24.02 33.82 17.26
N THR A 9 22.81 33.97 17.78
CA THR A 9 21.78 32.96 17.75
C THR A 9 21.42 32.75 16.29
N THR A 10 21.83 31.60 15.74
CA THR A 10 21.36 31.10 14.45
C THR A 10 19.85 30.88 14.56
N SER A 11 19.08 31.89 14.23
CA SER A 11 17.66 31.75 13.99
C SER A 11 17.50 30.72 12.88
N PHE A 12 16.96 29.58 13.22
CA PHE A 12 16.64 28.52 12.26
C PHE A 12 15.65 29.13 11.25
N ASP A 13 16.11 29.43 10.04
CA ASP A 13 15.30 30.10 9.05
C ASP A 13 14.30 29.09 8.43
N HIS A 14 13.14 29.00 9.05
CA HIS A 14 12.04 28.15 8.61
C HIS A 14 11.65 28.39 7.14
N LYS A 15 11.88 29.57 6.59
CA LYS A 15 11.62 29.88 5.18
C LYS A 15 12.63 29.22 4.25
N GLN A 16 13.91 29.20 4.63
CA GLN A 16 14.96 28.50 3.88
C GLN A 16 14.73 26.99 3.87
N LEU A 17 14.38 26.41 5.04
CA LEU A 17 14.08 24.98 5.13
C LEU A 17 12.86 24.60 4.27
N ALA A 18 11.78 25.35 4.34
CA ALA A 18 10.59 25.13 3.51
C ALA A 18 10.90 25.24 2.00
N GLY A 19 11.72 26.21 1.60
CA GLY A 19 12.18 26.34 0.22
C GLY A 19 13.01 25.15 -0.28
N ARG A 20 13.93 24.63 0.56
CA ARG A 20 14.74 23.45 0.23
C ARG A 20 13.88 22.18 0.11
N ILE A 21 12.93 21.98 1.00
CA ILE A 21 12.01 20.83 0.94
C ILE A 21 11.13 20.94 -0.32
N ALA A 22 10.62 22.12 -0.67
CA ALA A 22 9.85 22.31 -1.88
C ALA A 22 10.68 22.07 -3.16
N ALA A 23 11.95 22.46 -3.17
CA ALA A 23 12.86 22.14 -4.28
C ALA A 23 13.16 20.63 -4.40
N LEU A 24 13.29 19.93 -3.27
CA LEU A 24 13.43 18.48 -3.26
C LEU A 24 12.16 17.78 -3.77
N ALA A 25 10.99 18.26 -3.38
CA ALA A 25 9.71 17.71 -3.85
C ALA A 25 9.51 17.88 -5.36
N ALA A 26 9.95 18.99 -5.92
CA ALA A 26 9.88 19.27 -7.36
C ALA A 26 11.02 18.62 -8.16
N GLY A 27 12.01 18.02 -7.50
CA GLY A 27 13.18 17.40 -8.11
C GLY A 27 13.12 15.89 -8.18
N ARG A 28 14.16 15.29 -8.79
CA ARG A 28 14.33 13.83 -8.92
C ARG A 28 14.24 13.08 -7.58
N ALA A 29 14.72 13.69 -6.50
CA ALA A 29 14.68 13.07 -5.17
C ALA A 29 13.25 12.83 -4.68
N GLY A 30 12.33 13.79 -4.89
CA GLY A 30 10.92 13.62 -4.57
C GLY A 30 10.28 12.50 -5.37
N LEU A 31 10.53 12.45 -6.68
CA LEU A 31 10.05 11.39 -7.55
C LEU A 31 10.51 10.00 -7.09
N ILE A 32 11.80 9.85 -6.80
CA ILE A 32 12.38 8.59 -6.33
C ILE A 32 11.75 8.19 -4.99
N MET A 33 11.55 9.13 -4.07
CA MET A 33 10.95 8.84 -2.77
C MET A 33 9.54 8.29 -2.91
N PHE A 34 8.68 8.90 -3.75
CA PHE A 34 7.34 8.38 -4.01
C PHE A 34 7.36 7.02 -4.72
N ALA A 35 8.25 6.83 -5.70
CA ALA A 35 8.39 5.57 -6.41
C ALA A 35 8.86 4.44 -5.49
N VAL A 36 9.86 4.69 -4.64
CA VAL A 36 10.38 3.69 -3.68
C VAL A 36 9.33 3.39 -2.59
N ALA A 37 8.61 4.39 -2.10
CA ALA A 37 7.52 4.18 -1.15
C ALA A 37 6.41 3.29 -1.74
N LEU A 38 6.03 3.51 -3.00
CA LEU A 38 5.05 2.68 -3.71
C LEU A 38 5.56 1.25 -3.96
N LEU A 39 6.81 1.11 -4.41
CA LEU A 39 7.43 -0.19 -4.59
C LEU A 39 7.48 -0.98 -3.28
N THR A 40 7.92 -0.34 -2.20
CA THR A 40 7.99 -0.97 -0.87
C THR A 40 6.59 -1.35 -0.36
N SER A 41 5.62 -0.44 -0.50
CA SER A 41 4.23 -0.71 -0.10
C SER A 41 3.64 -1.89 -0.85
N ALA A 42 3.82 -1.94 -2.16
CA ALA A 42 3.33 -3.04 -2.99
C ALA A 42 4.04 -4.37 -2.65
N SER A 43 5.35 -4.33 -2.39
CA SER A 43 6.11 -5.51 -1.97
C SER A 43 5.60 -6.07 -0.64
N LEU A 44 5.34 -5.22 0.34
CA LEU A 44 4.77 -5.63 1.63
C LEU A 44 3.35 -6.18 1.47
N LEU A 45 2.51 -5.53 0.65
CA LEU A 45 1.13 -5.96 0.41
C LEU A 45 1.07 -7.36 -0.21
N PHE A 46 1.97 -7.68 -1.14
CA PHE A 46 1.97 -8.98 -1.81
C PHE A 46 2.70 -10.07 -1.01
N SER A 47 3.72 -9.72 -0.23
CA SER A 47 4.44 -10.71 0.60
C SER A 47 3.65 -11.17 1.83
N VAL A 48 2.78 -10.32 2.38
CA VAL A 48 2.02 -10.68 3.59
C VAL A 48 0.99 -11.78 3.35
N GLN A 49 0.44 -11.85 2.14
CA GLN A 49 -0.57 -12.86 1.82
C GLN A 49 -0.03 -14.30 1.96
N PRO A 50 1.05 -14.69 1.26
CA PRO A 50 1.63 -16.01 1.43
C PRO A 50 2.24 -16.22 2.83
N LEU A 51 2.82 -15.19 3.43
CA LEU A 51 3.36 -15.25 4.79
C LEU A 51 2.27 -15.63 5.80
N PHE A 52 1.15 -14.92 5.80
CA PHE A 52 0.07 -15.19 6.75
C PHE A 52 -0.66 -16.51 6.43
N ALA A 53 -0.82 -16.82 5.15
CA ALA A 53 -1.35 -18.09 4.72
C ALA A 53 -0.52 -19.27 5.25
N LYS A 54 0.82 -19.17 5.22
CA LYS A 54 1.72 -20.17 5.81
C LYS A 54 1.54 -20.32 7.33
N MET A 55 1.22 -19.23 8.04
CA MET A 55 0.94 -19.29 9.47
C MET A 55 -0.34 -20.07 9.78
N VAL A 56 -1.36 -19.97 8.92
CA VAL A 56 -2.67 -20.61 9.10
C VAL A 56 -2.70 -22.05 8.58
N LEU A 57 -1.84 -22.37 7.61
CA LEU A 57 -1.80 -23.67 6.93
C LEU A 57 -1.75 -24.89 7.87
N PRO A 58 -0.96 -24.90 8.97
CA PRO A 58 -0.93 -26.03 9.91
C PRO A 58 -2.28 -26.31 10.60
N HIS A 59 -3.15 -25.29 10.70
CA HIS A 59 -4.43 -25.40 11.41
C HIS A 59 -5.58 -25.88 10.51
N LEU A 60 -5.56 -25.52 9.22
CA LEU A 60 -6.68 -25.79 8.30
C LEU A 60 -6.32 -26.69 7.12
N GLY A 61 -5.03 -26.96 6.93
CA GLY A 61 -4.57 -27.63 5.71
C GLY A 61 -4.68 -26.74 4.48
N GLY A 62 -4.27 -27.28 3.33
CA GLY A 62 -4.17 -26.56 2.05
C GLY A 62 -5.38 -26.76 1.13
N SER A 63 -6.60 -26.92 1.65
CA SER A 63 -7.76 -27.18 0.79
C SER A 63 -8.07 -25.98 -0.12
N PRO A 64 -8.54 -26.20 -1.37
CA PRO A 64 -8.90 -25.13 -2.30
C PRO A 64 -9.92 -24.14 -1.73
N SER A 65 -10.84 -24.62 -0.90
CA SER A 65 -11.88 -23.79 -0.28
C SER A 65 -11.31 -22.82 0.77
N VAL A 66 -10.32 -23.24 1.56
CA VAL A 66 -9.60 -22.38 2.51
C VAL A 66 -8.88 -21.25 1.76
N TRP A 67 -8.25 -21.57 0.64
CA TRP A 67 -7.60 -20.57 -0.22
C TRP A 67 -8.59 -19.59 -0.82
N ALA A 68 -9.73 -20.06 -1.32
CA ALA A 68 -10.77 -19.18 -1.89
C ALA A 68 -11.28 -18.17 -0.85
N VAL A 69 -11.50 -18.60 0.39
CA VAL A 69 -11.94 -17.72 1.49
C VAL A 69 -10.85 -16.72 1.86
N ALA A 70 -9.60 -17.14 1.97
CA ALA A 70 -8.48 -16.23 2.25
C ALA A 70 -8.30 -15.19 1.15
N MET A 71 -8.35 -15.59 -0.12
CA MET A 71 -8.28 -14.65 -1.25
C MET A 71 -9.46 -13.67 -1.24
N CYS A 72 -10.68 -14.14 -0.97
CA CYS A 72 -11.86 -13.28 -0.87
C CYS A 72 -11.67 -12.23 0.26
N PHE A 73 -11.14 -12.64 1.41
CA PHE A 73 -10.82 -11.72 2.49
C PHE A 73 -9.81 -10.64 2.07
N PHE A 74 -8.69 -11.02 1.45
CA PHE A 74 -7.66 -10.07 1.03
C PHE A 74 -8.18 -9.11 -0.04
N GLN A 75 -9.00 -9.57 -0.99
CA GLN A 75 -9.61 -8.71 -2.00
C GLN A 75 -10.62 -7.74 -1.38
N ALA A 76 -11.44 -8.19 -0.44
CA ALA A 76 -12.36 -7.32 0.29
C ALA A 76 -11.63 -6.27 1.13
N ALA A 77 -10.56 -6.65 1.81
CA ALA A 77 -9.73 -5.73 2.59
C ALA A 77 -8.98 -4.73 1.69
N LEU A 78 -8.51 -5.17 0.51
CA LEU A 78 -7.92 -4.30 -0.51
C LEU A 78 -8.93 -3.25 -0.98
N LEU A 79 -10.14 -3.68 -1.34
CA LEU A 79 -11.21 -2.78 -1.75
C LEU A 79 -11.59 -1.80 -0.64
N ALA A 80 -11.68 -2.27 0.60
CA ALA A 80 -11.94 -1.41 1.75
C ALA A 80 -10.86 -0.33 1.93
N GLY A 81 -9.57 -0.69 1.76
CA GLY A 81 -8.46 0.27 1.79
C GLY A 81 -8.55 1.30 0.66
N TYR A 82 -8.95 0.90 -0.54
CA TYR A 82 -9.16 1.81 -1.67
C TYR A 82 -10.34 2.75 -1.42
N CYS A 83 -11.45 2.24 -0.88
CA CYS A 83 -12.61 3.05 -0.48
C CYS A 83 -12.22 4.07 0.60
N TYR A 84 -11.46 3.64 1.61
CA TYR A 84 -10.92 4.52 2.64
C TYR A 84 -10.02 5.61 2.05
N ALA A 85 -9.08 5.27 1.19
CA ALA A 85 -8.21 6.23 0.52
C ALA A 85 -9.00 7.23 -0.33
N HIS A 86 -10.01 6.76 -1.06
CA HIS A 86 -10.92 7.63 -1.82
C HIS A 86 -11.69 8.58 -0.90
N ALA A 87 -12.28 8.08 0.17
CA ALA A 87 -13.01 8.89 1.13
C ALA A 87 -12.09 9.95 1.79
N LEU A 88 -10.89 9.53 2.19
CA LEU A 88 -9.91 10.43 2.80
C LEU A 88 -9.48 11.55 1.85
N ASN A 89 -9.21 11.23 0.58
CA ASN A 89 -8.84 12.23 -0.42
C ASN A 89 -9.99 13.16 -0.82
N ARG A 90 -11.24 12.70 -0.71
CA ARG A 90 -12.43 13.46 -1.09
C ARG A 90 -12.95 14.37 0.03
N PHE A 91 -12.97 13.88 1.26
CA PHE A 91 -13.65 14.55 2.38
C PHE A 91 -12.69 15.22 3.37
N ALA A 92 -11.44 14.75 3.47
CA ALA A 92 -10.47 15.35 4.37
C ALA A 92 -9.68 16.48 3.67
N PRO A 93 -9.35 17.57 4.38
CA PRO A 93 -8.44 18.57 3.87
C PRO A 93 -7.06 17.96 3.65
N ALA A 94 -6.31 18.51 2.67
CA ALA A 94 -5.05 17.94 2.21
C ALA A 94 -3.99 17.76 3.30
N TRP A 95 -4.02 18.58 4.35
CA TRP A 95 -3.11 18.48 5.49
C TRP A 95 -3.50 17.36 6.48
N LEU A 96 -4.81 17.05 6.58
CA LEU A 96 -5.32 16.07 7.54
C LEU A 96 -5.18 14.63 7.00
N ALA A 97 -5.35 14.43 5.70
CA ALA A 97 -5.31 13.10 5.09
C ALA A 97 -4.02 12.31 5.43
N PRO A 98 -2.79 12.86 5.33
CA PRO A 98 -1.58 12.16 5.73
C PRO A 98 -1.54 11.85 7.23
N ILE A 99 -2.00 12.77 8.07
CA ILE A 99 -2.00 12.57 9.54
C ILE A 99 -2.90 11.39 9.91
N VAL A 100 -4.14 11.39 9.41
CA VAL A 100 -5.09 10.31 9.67
C VAL A 100 -4.51 8.97 9.20
N HIS A 101 -3.92 8.96 8.00
CA HIS A 101 -3.35 7.71 7.47
C HIS A 101 -2.14 7.23 8.27
N LEU A 102 -1.26 8.12 8.69
CA LEU A 102 -0.12 7.76 9.56
C LEU A 102 -0.57 7.24 10.93
N VAL A 103 -1.67 7.78 11.49
CA VAL A 103 -2.28 7.25 12.71
C VAL A 103 -2.81 5.83 12.49
N VAL A 104 -3.47 5.56 11.36
CA VAL A 104 -3.93 4.20 11.00
C VAL A 104 -2.72 3.26 10.84
N CYS A 105 -1.65 3.70 10.18
CA CYS A 105 -0.42 2.93 10.08
C CYS A 105 0.23 2.69 11.45
N ALA A 106 0.25 3.68 12.34
CA ALA A 106 0.77 3.52 13.70
C ALA A 106 -0.05 2.51 14.52
N ALA A 107 -1.38 2.54 14.40
CA ALA A 107 -2.25 1.52 15.01
C ALA A 107 -1.97 0.12 14.44
N ALA A 108 -1.75 0.00 13.12
CA ALA A 108 -1.37 -1.24 12.48
C ALA A 108 0.00 -1.76 12.96
N ALA A 109 0.96 -0.86 13.18
CA ALA A 109 2.30 -1.20 13.67
C ALA A 109 2.27 -1.83 15.07
N LEU A 110 1.29 -1.51 15.91
CA LEU A 110 1.11 -2.13 17.24
C LEU A 110 0.76 -3.63 17.17
N MET A 111 0.31 -4.11 16.00
CA MET A 111 -0.01 -5.52 15.77
C MET A 111 1.18 -6.32 15.21
N LEU A 112 2.35 -5.68 15.06
CA LEU A 112 3.54 -6.30 14.48
C LEU A 112 4.57 -6.68 15.55
N PRO A 113 5.35 -7.75 15.34
CA PRO A 113 5.25 -8.74 14.24
C PRO A 113 3.98 -9.57 14.32
N PHE A 114 3.45 -9.98 13.15
CA PHE A 114 2.22 -10.78 13.09
C PHE A 114 2.25 -11.98 14.04
N ALA A 115 1.15 -12.22 14.71
CA ALA A 115 0.94 -13.39 15.52
C ALA A 115 -0.47 -13.95 15.28
N LEU A 116 -0.63 -15.25 15.41
CA LEU A 116 -1.97 -15.82 15.50
C LEU A 116 -2.54 -15.51 16.89
N PRO A 117 -3.79 -15.09 16.98
CA PRO A 117 -4.43 -14.89 18.27
C PRO A 117 -4.44 -16.20 19.09
N GLU A 118 -4.32 -16.12 20.41
CA GLU A 118 -4.27 -17.32 21.29
C GLU A 118 -5.49 -18.25 21.10
N TRP A 119 -6.68 -17.66 20.86
CA TRP A 119 -7.90 -18.41 20.59
C TRP A 119 -7.90 -19.12 19.22
N ALA A 120 -6.92 -18.82 18.35
CA ALA A 120 -6.79 -19.44 17.03
C ALA A 120 -5.97 -20.74 17.04
N SER A 121 -5.60 -21.27 18.21
CA SER A 121 -4.85 -22.52 18.33
C SER A 121 -5.61 -23.72 17.78
N GLU A 122 -6.94 -23.72 17.90
CA GLU A 122 -7.79 -24.79 17.36
C GLU A 122 -8.93 -24.20 16.52
N PRO A 123 -9.16 -24.72 15.30
CA PRO A 123 -10.32 -24.33 14.50
C PRO A 123 -11.62 -24.64 15.24
N SER A 124 -12.56 -23.72 15.25
CA SER A 124 -13.89 -23.93 15.83
C SER A 124 -14.59 -25.11 15.16
N SER A 125 -15.15 -26.01 15.95
CA SER A 125 -15.94 -27.15 15.47
C SER A 125 -17.24 -26.73 14.73
N GLY A 126 -17.59 -25.45 14.73
CA GLY A 126 -18.77 -24.92 14.06
C GLY A 126 -18.49 -24.55 12.61
N ASN A 127 -18.03 -23.31 12.35
CA ASN A 127 -17.80 -22.79 10.99
C ASN A 127 -16.33 -22.43 10.77
N THR A 128 -15.61 -23.34 10.13
CA THR A 128 -14.18 -23.20 9.81
C THR A 128 -13.88 -21.96 8.97
N TYR A 129 -14.76 -21.58 8.05
CA TYR A 129 -14.56 -20.39 7.21
C TYR A 129 -14.73 -19.09 8.00
N LEU A 130 -15.69 -19.03 8.90
CA LEU A 130 -15.86 -17.88 9.78
C LEU A 130 -14.68 -17.75 10.75
N TRP A 131 -14.18 -18.86 11.28
CA TRP A 131 -12.95 -18.88 12.07
C TRP A 131 -11.77 -18.32 11.27
N LEU A 132 -11.56 -18.79 10.02
CA LEU A 132 -10.48 -18.30 9.15
C LEU A 132 -10.58 -16.78 8.91
N VAL A 133 -11.76 -16.29 8.54
CA VAL A 133 -11.99 -14.84 8.33
C VAL A 133 -11.68 -14.04 9.60
N SER A 134 -12.08 -14.55 10.78
CA SER A 134 -11.80 -13.90 12.05
C SER A 134 -10.31 -13.85 12.38
N VAL A 135 -9.58 -14.94 12.13
CA VAL A 135 -8.11 -15.02 12.31
C VAL A 135 -7.40 -14.05 11.37
N LEU A 136 -7.81 -13.99 10.11
CA LEU A 136 -7.28 -13.05 9.13
C LEU A 136 -7.58 -11.61 9.55
N ALA A 137 -8.81 -11.31 9.97
CA ALA A 137 -9.21 -9.97 10.35
C ALA A 137 -8.42 -9.44 11.56
N VAL A 138 -8.24 -10.28 12.58
CA VAL A 138 -7.53 -9.90 13.81
C VAL A 138 -6.02 -9.96 13.62
N GLY A 139 -5.49 -10.98 12.94
CA GLY A 139 -4.04 -11.19 12.81
C GLY A 139 -3.34 -10.29 11.80
N VAL A 140 -4.02 -9.96 10.67
CA VAL A 140 -3.40 -9.20 9.56
C VAL A 140 -4.29 -8.10 9.00
N GLY A 141 -5.56 -8.06 9.35
CA GLY A 141 -6.55 -7.19 8.70
C GLY A 141 -6.17 -5.72 8.71
N LEU A 142 -5.82 -5.15 9.86
CA LEU A 142 -5.46 -3.74 9.94
C LEU A 142 -4.13 -3.39 9.26
N PRO A 143 -3.03 -4.14 9.42
CA PRO A 143 -1.82 -3.91 8.64
C PRO A 143 -2.02 -4.04 7.13
N PHE A 144 -2.79 -5.02 6.68
CA PHE A 144 -3.12 -5.19 5.26
C PHE A 144 -3.98 -4.04 4.74
N PHE A 145 -5.01 -3.65 5.46
CA PHE A 145 -5.87 -2.50 5.14
C PHE A 145 -5.06 -1.19 5.03
N ALA A 146 -4.20 -0.90 6.01
CA ALA A 146 -3.35 0.29 5.98
C ALA A 146 -2.43 0.28 4.76
N THR A 147 -1.78 -0.86 4.48
CA THR A 147 -0.86 -0.98 3.33
C THR A 147 -1.59 -0.86 2.00
N SER A 148 -2.80 -1.41 1.89
CA SER A 148 -3.60 -1.36 0.66
C SER A 148 -4.02 0.06 0.26
N ALA A 149 -4.20 0.96 1.24
CA ALA A 149 -4.56 2.35 0.98
C ALA A 149 -3.40 3.20 0.43
N ASN A 150 -2.15 2.76 0.56
CA ASN A 150 -0.98 3.55 0.21
C ASN A 150 -0.91 3.91 -1.28
N ALA A 151 -1.20 2.97 -2.18
CA ALA A 151 -1.07 3.21 -3.61
C ALA A 151 -1.94 4.40 -4.08
N PRO A 152 -3.26 4.41 -3.85
CA PRO A 152 -4.09 5.56 -4.23
C PRO A 152 -3.77 6.83 -3.43
N LEU A 153 -3.35 6.73 -2.17
CA LEU A 153 -2.98 7.90 -1.37
C LEU A 153 -1.67 8.53 -1.88
N LEU A 154 -0.62 7.76 -2.09
CA LEU A 154 0.66 8.27 -2.59
C LEU A 154 0.53 8.90 -3.98
N GLN A 155 -0.27 8.31 -4.88
CA GLN A 155 -0.56 8.90 -6.19
C GLN A 155 -1.28 10.24 -6.04
N ALA A 156 -2.29 10.33 -5.17
CA ALA A 156 -3.00 11.57 -4.90
C ALA A 156 -2.10 12.62 -4.21
N TRP A 157 -1.17 12.21 -3.35
CA TRP A 157 -0.21 13.14 -2.73
C TRP A 157 0.84 13.61 -3.74
N PHE A 158 1.31 12.72 -4.62
CA PHE A 158 2.23 13.08 -5.69
C PHE A 158 1.61 14.10 -6.65
N SER A 159 0.34 13.90 -7.05
CA SER A 159 -0.36 14.85 -7.92
C SER A 159 -0.49 16.26 -7.30
N ARG A 160 -0.39 16.37 -5.97
CA ARG A 160 -0.41 17.63 -5.21
C ARG A 160 0.98 18.14 -4.82
N SER A 161 2.06 17.45 -5.20
CA SER A 161 3.43 17.77 -4.77
C SER A 161 4.08 18.93 -5.53
N GLY A 162 3.44 19.42 -6.59
CA GLY A 162 4.02 20.47 -7.47
C GLY A 162 5.19 19.97 -8.34
N HIS A 163 5.40 18.66 -8.45
CA HIS A 163 6.39 18.07 -9.34
C HIS A 163 5.99 18.29 -10.81
N PRO A 164 6.93 18.49 -11.77
CA PRO A 164 6.61 18.64 -13.20
C PRO A 164 5.75 17.53 -13.78
N HIS A 165 5.92 16.29 -13.30
CA HIS A 165 5.12 15.13 -13.70
C HIS A 165 3.89 14.87 -12.81
N ALA A 166 3.52 15.80 -11.93
CA ALA A 166 2.38 15.64 -11.03
C ALA A 166 1.02 15.55 -11.75
N SER A 167 0.93 16.07 -12.98
CA SER A 167 -0.27 16.00 -13.82
C SER A 167 -0.55 14.57 -14.36
N ASP A 168 0.49 13.74 -14.46
CA ASP A 168 0.36 12.36 -14.91
C ASP A 168 1.20 11.42 -14.00
N PRO A 169 0.64 10.98 -12.87
CA PRO A 169 1.32 10.09 -11.93
C PRO A 169 1.34 8.62 -12.38
N TYR A 170 0.94 8.31 -13.61
CA TYR A 170 0.75 6.93 -14.10
C TYR A 170 2.05 6.09 -14.04
N PHE A 171 3.21 6.71 -14.22
CA PHE A 171 4.50 6.01 -14.11
C PHE A 171 4.74 5.43 -12.69
N LEU A 172 4.13 6.02 -11.66
CA LEU A 172 4.19 5.49 -10.29
C LEU A 172 3.46 4.15 -10.17
N TYR A 173 2.49 3.90 -11.04
CA TYR A 173 1.82 2.60 -11.12
C TYR A 173 2.79 1.49 -11.55
N GLY A 174 3.72 1.80 -12.46
CA GLY A 174 4.80 0.89 -12.84
C GLY A 174 5.70 0.50 -11.65
N ALA A 175 6.03 1.44 -10.77
CA ALA A 175 6.80 1.15 -9.56
C ALA A 175 6.04 0.22 -8.59
N SER A 176 4.73 0.42 -8.44
CA SER A 176 3.86 -0.44 -7.65
C SER A 176 3.79 -1.86 -8.24
N ASN A 177 3.57 -1.99 -9.54
CA ASN A 177 3.49 -3.29 -10.23
C ASN A 177 4.82 -4.04 -10.14
N LEU A 178 5.94 -3.34 -10.33
CA LEU A 178 7.27 -3.93 -10.17
C LEU A 178 7.48 -4.46 -8.74
N GLY A 179 7.11 -3.70 -7.72
CA GLY A 179 7.17 -4.13 -6.32
C GLY A 179 6.32 -5.36 -6.05
N SER A 180 5.11 -5.40 -6.59
CA SER A 180 4.20 -6.56 -6.50
C SER A 180 4.80 -7.79 -7.17
N LEU A 181 5.28 -7.66 -8.40
CA LEU A 181 5.87 -8.75 -9.18
C LEU A 181 7.13 -9.32 -8.53
N VAL A 182 8.05 -8.43 -8.11
CA VAL A 182 9.29 -8.83 -7.43
C VAL A 182 8.97 -9.56 -6.13
N SER A 183 8.05 -9.04 -5.32
CA SER A 183 7.66 -9.67 -4.07
C SER A 183 7.01 -11.04 -4.29
N LEU A 184 6.09 -11.12 -5.26
CA LEU A 184 5.37 -12.34 -5.60
C LEU A 184 6.31 -13.46 -6.05
N LEU A 185 7.30 -13.13 -6.89
CA LEU A 185 8.29 -14.10 -7.37
C LEU A 185 9.36 -14.40 -6.32
N SER A 186 9.81 -13.40 -5.57
CA SER A 186 10.84 -13.59 -4.54
C SER A 186 10.35 -14.48 -3.40
N TYR A 187 9.07 -14.47 -3.10
CA TYR A 187 8.55 -15.19 -1.95
C TYR A 187 8.81 -16.71 -2.06
N PRO A 188 8.32 -17.42 -3.08
CA PRO A 188 8.54 -18.88 -3.19
C PRO A 188 9.98 -19.27 -3.50
N PHE A 189 10.75 -18.44 -4.22
CA PHE A 189 12.09 -18.80 -4.69
C PHE A 189 13.23 -18.37 -3.78
N LEU A 190 13.05 -17.31 -3.00
CA LEU A 190 14.09 -16.74 -2.15
C LEU A 190 13.68 -16.69 -0.67
N ILE A 191 12.51 -16.09 -0.38
CA ILE A 191 12.14 -15.80 1.01
C ILE A 191 11.77 -17.09 1.75
N GLU A 192 10.92 -17.90 1.15
CA GLU A 192 10.45 -19.15 1.73
C GLU A 192 11.58 -20.18 1.99
N PRO A 193 12.50 -20.44 1.05
CA PRO A 193 13.59 -21.39 1.28
C PRO A 193 14.67 -20.90 2.24
N MET A 194 14.88 -19.58 2.33
CA MET A 194 16.03 -19.01 3.06
C MET A 194 15.69 -18.60 4.49
N PHE A 195 14.44 -18.24 4.77
CA PHE A 195 14.08 -17.64 6.06
C PHE A 195 12.97 -18.43 6.77
N GLY A 196 13.20 -18.72 8.04
CA GLY A 196 12.15 -19.23 8.91
C GLY A 196 11.02 -18.20 9.12
N LEU A 197 9.85 -18.68 9.52
CA LEU A 197 8.64 -17.87 9.64
C LEU A 197 8.82 -16.66 10.57
N ASP A 198 9.50 -16.81 11.70
CA ASP A 198 9.74 -15.70 12.63
C ASP A 198 10.63 -14.61 12.03
N THR A 199 11.65 -15.00 11.25
CA THR A 199 12.50 -14.06 10.52
C THR A 199 11.69 -13.32 9.45
N GLN A 200 10.83 -14.02 8.72
CA GLN A 200 9.95 -13.39 7.71
C GLN A 200 9.01 -12.35 8.35
N ARG A 201 8.41 -12.68 9.51
CA ARG A 201 7.56 -11.76 10.28
C ARG A 201 8.32 -10.52 10.74
N ALA A 202 9.55 -10.71 11.23
CA ALA A 202 10.42 -9.60 11.66
C ALA A 202 10.85 -8.72 10.48
N ILE A 203 11.25 -9.30 9.35
CA ILE A 203 11.60 -8.56 8.12
C ILE A 203 10.41 -7.72 7.65
N TRP A 204 9.21 -8.31 7.65
CA TRP A 204 8.00 -7.59 7.26
C TRP A 204 7.71 -6.40 8.19
N ALA A 205 7.83 -6.60 9.50
CA ALA A 205 7.63 -5.54 10.50
C ALA A 205 8.64 -4.39 10.34
N ILE A 206 9.91 -4.71 10.09
CA ILE A 206 10.94 -3.71 9.81
C ILE A 206 10.61 -2.95 8.51
N GLY A 207 10.25 -3.68 7.45
CA GLY A 207 9.83 -3.09 6.17
C GLY A 207 8.64 -2.14 6.31
N PHE A 208 7.66 -2.50 7.15
CA PHE A 208 6.51 -1.65 7.46
C PHE A 208 6.92 -0.37 8.21
N GLY A 209 7.83 -0.48 9.17
CA GLY A 209 8.41 0.69 9.85
C GLY A 209 9.15 1.63 8.89
N MET A 210 9.95 1.08 7.96
CA MET A 210 10.61 1.86 6.91
C MET A 210 9.59 2.53 5.98
N LEU A 211 8.52 1.82 5.60
CA LEU A 211 7.43 2.37 4.80
C LEU A 211 6.76 3.55 5.52
N MET A 212 6.49 3.46 6.82
CA MET A 212 5.94 4.58 7.60
C MET A 212 6.83 5.83 7.55
N LEU A 213 8.14 5.67 7.64
CA LEU A 213 9.09 6.79 7.51
C LEU A 213 9.02 7.41 6.11
N MET A 214 8.94 6.58 5.06
CA MET A 214 8.80 7.05 3.68
C MET A 214 7.47 7.77 3.47
N LEU A 215 6.36 7.26 4.02
CA LEU A 215 5.04 7.92 3.98
C LEU A 215 5.08 9.28 4.66
N GLY A 216 5.73 9.37 5.82
CA GLY A 216 5.96 10.65 6.51
C GLY A 216 6.74 11.64 5.65
N GLY A 217 7.81 11.18 5.00
CA GLY A 217 8.60 11.98 4.06
C GLY A 217 7.77 12.46 2.86
N CYS A 218 7.01 11.57 2.21
CA CYS A 218 6.12 11.93 1.10
C CYS A 218 5.06 12.97 1.53
N ALA A 219 4.50 12.82 2.73
CA ALA A 219 3.56 13.77 3.30
C ALA A 219 4.19 15.16 3.50
N VAL A 220 5.40 15.22 4.06
CA VAL A 220 6.15 16.48 4.24
C VAL A 220 6.44 17.14 2.89
N LEU A 221 6.89 16.37 1.89
CA LEU A 221 7.16 16.88 0.55
C LEU A 221 5.89 17.49 -0.08
N MET A 222 4.76 16.78 -0.01
CA MET A 222 3.47 17.27 -0.51
C MET A 222 3.04 18.57 0.19
N LEU A 223 3.05 18.59 1.52
CA LEU A 223 2.56 19.73 2.31
C LEU A 223 3.43 20.98 2.14
N SER A 224 4.75 20.80 2.00
CA SER A 224 5.68 21.92 1.77
C SER A 224 5.49 22.55 0.40
N SER A 225 5.19 21.75 -0.60
CA SER A 225 4.93 22.22 -1.97
C SER A 225 3.63 23.00 -2.07
N GLN A 226 2.58 22.58 -1.39
CA GLN A 226 1.30 23.28 -1.36
C GLN A 226 1.43 24.72 -0.81
N LYS A 227 2.23 24.89 0.26
CA LYS A 227 2.50 26.22 0.82
C LYS A 227 3.23 27.14 -0.17
N SER A 228 4.16 26.58 -0.95
CA SER A 228 4.88 27.31 -2.00
C SER A 228 3.98 27.70 -3.18
N PHE A 229 3.03 26.84 -3.55
CA PHE A 229 2.07 27.12 -4.63
C PHE A 229 1.06 28.19 -4.23
N ALA A 230 0.52 28.14 -3.02
CA ALA A 230 -0.37 29.16 -2.48
C ALA A 230 0.31 30.55 -2.38
N ALA A 231 1.63 30.56 -2.08
CA ALA A 231 2.41 31.79 -2.00
C ALA A 231 2.76 32.39 -3.38
N ARG A 232 2.70 31.60 -4.47
CA ARG A 232 3.00 32.09 -5.84
C ARG A 232 1.80 32.62 -6.59
N GLY A 233 0.64 32.71 -5.96
CA GLY A 233 -0.57 33.28 -6.55
C GLY A 233 -1.26 32.32 -7.51
N ALA A 234 -2.57 32.28 -7.43
CA ALA A 234 -3.47 31.58 -8.33
C ALA A 234 -3.35 32.08 -9.78
N ALA A 235 -2.28 31.70 -10.45
CA ALA A 235 -2.18 31.89 -11.90
C ALA A 235 -2.90 30.71 -12.54
N THR A 236 -4.13 30.98 -12.98
CA THR A 236 -4.90 30.27 -14.00
C THR A 236 -4.64 28.77 -14.11
N VAL A 237 -5.31 27.99 -13.26
CA VAL A 237 -5.75 26.66 -13.69
C VAL A 237 -6.82 26.95 -14.74
N ALA A 238 -6.46 26.84 -16.01
CA ALA A 238 -7.44 26.75 -17.08
C ALA A 238 -8.29 25.53 -16.74
N ASP A 239 -9.55 25.80 -16.42
CA ASP A 239 -10.59 24.83 -16.18
C ASP A 239 -10.85 24.12 -17.52
N THR A 240 -10.01 23.14 -17.85
CA THR A 240 -10.33 22.17 -18.88
C THR A 240 -11.45 21.37 -18.25
N ALA A 241 -12.69 21.77 -18.60
CA ALA A 241 -13.93 21.14 -18.15
C ALA A 241 -13.77 19.62 -18.29
N ALA A 242 -13.39 18.97 -17.19
CA ALA A 242 -13.28 17.51 -17.15
C ALA A 242 -14.66 16.96 -17.50
N LYS A 243 -14.76 16.24 -18.62
CA LYS A 243 -15.99 15.62 -19.10
C LYS A 243 -16.62 14.86 -17.94
N ALA A 244 -17.85 15.21 -17.59
CA ALA A 244 -18.54 14.56 -16.46
C ALA A 244 -18.61 13.05 -16.72
N ILE A 245 -18.04 12.26 -15.80
CA ILE A 245 -18.05 10.80 -15.86
C ILE A 245 -19.49 10.32 -15.72
N THR A 246 -20.02 9.69 -16.76
CA THR A 246 -21.38 9.17 -16.79
C THR A 246 -21.48 7.83 -16.06
N LEU A 247 -22.71 7.42 -15.71
CA LEU A 247 -22.96 6.08 -15.17
C LEU A 247 -22.53 4.98 -16.17
N ARG A 248 -22.71 5.22 -17.45
CA ARG A 248 -22.28 4.31 -18.52
C ARG A 248 -20.77 4.10 -18.50
N ASP A 249 -19.99 5.17 -18.36
CA ASP A 249 -18.53 5.08 -18.30
C ASP A 249 -18.08 4.22 -17.08
N ARG A 250 -18.72 4.43 -15.94
CA ARG A 250 -18.45 3.63 -14.72
C ARG A 250 -18.79 2.16 -14.91
N LEU A 251 -19.93 1.84 -15.51
CA LEU A 251 -20.34 0.45 -15.77
C LEU A 251 -19.41 -0.24 -16.77
N VAL A 252 -18.96 0.48 -17.80
CA VAL A 252 -17.97 -0.03 -18.76
C VAL A 252 -16.63 -0.32 -18.05
N TRP A 253 -16.15 0.57 -17.21
CA TRP A 253 -14.91 0.34 -16.46
C TRP A 253 -15.02 -0.83 -15.47
N ILE A 254 -16.15 -0.96 -14.79
CA ILE A 254 -16.43 -2.11 -13.91
C ILE A 254 -16.42 -3.41 -14.72
N GLY A 255 -17.09 -3.44 -15.87
CA GLY A 255 -17.11 -4.61 -16.76
C GLY A 255 -15.73 -4.98 -17.29
N LEU A 256 -14.96 -3.99 -17.73
CA LEU A 256 -13.58 -4.19 -18.21
C LEU A 256 -12.64 -4.69 -17.11
N ALA A 257 -12.82 -4.27 -15.87
CA ALA A 257 -12.04 -4.76 -14.72
C ALA A 257 -12.52 -6.15 -14.26
N PHE A 258 -13.81 -6.44 -14.38
CA PHE A 258 -14.39 -7.72 -13.95
C PHE A 258 -13.88 -8.90 -14.78
N ILE A 259 -13.76 -8.75 -16.10
CA ILE A 259 -13.36 -9.84 -17.00
C ILE A 259 -11.97 -10.42 -16.64
N PRO A 260 -10.88 -9.63 -16.58
CA PRO A 260 -9.57 -10.17 -16.24
C PRO A 260 -9.52 -10.68 -14.80
N SER A 261 -10.23 -10.05 -13.87
CA SER A 261 -10.30 -10.51 -12.48
C SER A 261 -11.00 -11.86 -12.35
N ALA A 262 -12.13 -12.04 -13.05
CA ALA A 262 -12.87 -13.30 -13.09
C ALA A 262 -12.04 -14.42 -13.74
N LEU A 263 -11.35 -14.13 -14.84
CA LEU A 263 -10.44 -15.08 -15.49
C LEU A 263 -9.29 -15.49 -14.59
N LEU A 264 -8.68 -14.53 -13.87
CA LEU A 264 -7.61 -14.82 -12.91
C LEU A 264 -8.08 -15.77 -11.81
N VAL A 265 -9.26 -15.51 -11.23
CA VAL A 265 -9.85 -16.36 -10.18
C VAL A 265 -10.19 -17.75 -10.75
N ALA A 266 -10.84 -17.82 -11.90
CA ALA A 266 -11.22 -19.07 -12.53
C ALA A 266 -9.99 -19.93 -12.87
N PHE A 267 -8.95 -19.33 -13.44
CA PHE A 267 -7.71 -20.01 -13.78
C PHE A 267 -6.96 -20.49 -12.55
N THR A 268 -6.87 -19.65 -11.52
CA THR A 268 -6.27 -20.02 -10.24
C THR A 268 -7.01 -21.19 -9.59
N THR A 269 -8.35 -21.15 -9.58
CA THR A 269 -9.18 -22.21 -9.04
C THR A 269 -8.97 -23.53 -9.80
N HIS A 270 -8.94 -23.48 -11.13
CA HIS A 270 -8.68 -24.66 -11.96
C HIS A 270 -7.31 -25.29 -11.66
N ILE A 271 -6.25 -24.49 -11.60
CA ILE A 271 -4.91 -24.98 -11.26
C ILE A 271 -4.89 -25.63 -9.88
N THR A 272 -5.47 -25.00 -8.87
CA THR A 272 -5.43 -25.48 -7.49
C THR A 272 -6.32 -26.71 -7.25
N THR A 273 -7.38 -26.87 -8.04
CA THR A 273 -8.32 -28.00 -7.92
C THR A 273 -7.89 -29.20 -8.75
N ASP A 274 -7.49 -28.99 -10.00
CA ASP A 274 -7.32 -30.07 -10.99
C ASP A 274 -5.86 -30.48 -11.18
N ILE A 275 -4.88 -29.61 -10.84
CA ILE A 275 -3.45 -29.89 -11.03
C ILE A 275 -2.79 -30.25 -9.71
N ALA A 276 -2.78 -29.34 -8.76
CA ALA A 276 -2.27 -29.58 -7.41
C ALA A 276 -2.74 -28.49 -6.44
N SER A 277 -3.09 -28.89 -5.24
CA SER A 277 -3.44 -27.95 -4.14
C SER A 277 -2.20 -27.35 -3.47
N ALA A 278 -1.16 -27.03 -4.25
CA ALA A 278 0.06 -26.43 -3.71
C ALA A 278 -0.12 -24.92 -3.50
N PRO A 279 0.21 -24.41 -2.31
CA PRO A 279 -0.03 -23.03 -1.93
C PRO A 279 0.54 -21.96 -2.87
N PHE A 280 1.58 -22.27 -3.63
CA PHE A 280 2.28 -21.32 -4.48
C PHE A 280 1.89 -21.36 -5.97
N LEU A 281 1.00 -22.25 -6.38
CA LEU A 281 0.59 -22.33 -7.79
C LEU A 281 -0.23 -21.10 -8.25
N TRP A 282 -0.89 -20.41 -7.32
CA TRP A 282 -1.59 -19.15 -7.62
C TRP A 282 -0.65 -17.98 -7.98
N VAL A 283 0.65 -18.10 -7.63
CA VAL A 283 1.68 -17.12 -7.99
C VAL A 283 1.81 -17.00 -9.50
N ILE A 284 1.70 -18.10 -10.24
CA ILE A 284 1.92 -18.14 -11.70
C ILE A 284 0.86 -17.30 -12.45
N PRO A 285 -0.46 -17.51 -12.28
CA PRO A 285 -1.46 -16.68 -12.93
C PRO A 285 -1.34 -15.20 -12.57
N LEU A 286 -1.10 -14.91 -11.30
CA LEU A 286 -1.00 -13.53 -10.81
C LEU A 286 0.27 -12.84 -11.33
N ALA A 287 1.42 -13.54 -11.38
CA ALA A 287 2.65 -13.01 -11.96
C ALA A 287 2.49 -12.73 -13.46
N THR A 288 1.81 -13.63 -14.18
CA THR A 288 1.50 -13.44 -15.60
C THR A 288 0.61 -12.21 -15.79
N PHE A 289 -0.43 -12.05 -14.97
CA PHE A 289 -1.31 -10.88 -15.02
C PHE A 289 -0.53 -9.58 -14.74
N LEU A 290 0.30 -9.53 -13.69
CA LEU A 290 1.12 -8.35 -13.38
C LEU A 290 2.15 -8.06 -14.47
N GLY A 291 2.66 -9.08 -15.16
CA GLY A 291 3.60 -8.93 -16.27
C GLY A 291 2.99 -8.34 -17.54
N THR A 292 1.65 -8.18 -17.62
CA THR A 292 0.98 -7.54 -18.76
C THR A 292 0.88 -6.01 -18.64
N PHE A 293 1.24 -5.46 -17.50
CA PHE A 293 1.28 -4.01 -17.24
C PHE A 293 2.71 -3.48 -17.29
#